data_8a9f335642db26843fcd22038df67065
#
_entry.id   8a9f335642db26843fcd22038df67065
#
_cell.length_a   1.000
_cell.length_b   1.000
_cell.length_c   1.000
_cell.angle_alpha   90.00
_cell.angle_beta   90.00
_cell.angle_gamma   90.00
#
_symmetry.space_group_name_H-M   'P 1'
#
loop_
_entity.id
_entity.type
_entity.pdbx_description
1 polymer ?
#
loop_
_entity_poly.entity_id
_entity_poly.type
_entity_poly.pdbx_seq_one_letter_code
_entity_poly.pdbx_strand_id
1 'polypeptide(L)'
;MQKSNKFKSLNRKLSTPYFFSLTFHYYPVLNTVELEVIVVKEEYRRQGYGSRAMQAICELCDETEALLVLYPSNEFGTPKSVLNKFYRGFGFRYHRKKDYFDRYRNFLKRNHKNND
;
A
#
# COMPACT_ATOMS: atom_id res chain seq x y z
N MET A 1 -3.37 -18.30 8.76
CA MET A 1 -2.07 -18.43 9.45
C MET A 1 -0.88 -18.22 8.53
N GLN A 2 -0.85 -18.91 7.39
CA GLN A 2 0.25 -18.72 6.45
C GLN A 2 0.32 -17.30 5.90
N LYS A 3 -0.84 -16.69 5.61
CA LYS A 3 -0.89 -15.31 5.11
C LYS A 3 -0.33 -14.34 6.13
N SER A 4 -0.73 -14.48 7.41
CA SER A 4 -0.22 -13.61 8.48
C SER A 4 1.29 -13.69 8.58
N ASN A 5 1.85 -14.89 8.50
CA ASN A 5 3.30 -15.08 8.58
C ASN A 5 4.02 -14.46 7.39
N LYS A 6 3.44 -14.54 6.21
CA LYS A 6 4.01 -13.91 5.01
C LYS A 6 4.09 -12.40 5.16
N PHE A 7 3.03 -11.78 5.68
CA PHE A 7 3.02 -10.32 5.89
C PHE A 7 3.98 -9.90 6.99
N LYS A 8 4.07 -10.66 8.07
CA LYS A 8 5.06 -10.39 9.13
C LYS A 8 6.49 -10.50 8.60
N SER A 9 6.75 -11.50 7.79
CA SER A 9 8.07 -11.69 7.19
C SER A 9 8.42 -10.55 6.25
N LEU A 10 7.46 -10.11 5.42
CA LEU A 10 7.68 -8.98 4.52
C LEU A 10 7.95 -7.70 5.30
N ASN A 11 7.18 -7.47 6.38
CA ASN A 11 7.37 -6.28 7.20
C ASN A 11 8.79 -6.22 7.76
N ARG A 12 9.32 -7.36 8.22
CA ARG A 12 10.70 -7.43 8.71
C ARG A 12 11.71 -7.15 7.61
N LYS A 13 11.48 -7.71 6.41
CA LYS A 13 12.39 -7.50 5.27
C LYS A 13 12.43 -6.04 4.83
N LEU A 14 11.28 -5.37 4.87
CA LEU A 14 11.19 -3.98 4.45
C LEU A 14 11.64 -3.01 5.52
N SER A 15 11.72 -3.44 6.79
CA SER A 15 12.21 -2.60 7.89
C SER A 15 13.72 -2.49 7.81
N THR A 16 14.18 -1.65 6.89
CA THR A 16 15.60 -1.44 6.60
C THR A 16 16.03 -0.06 7.09
N PRO A 17 17.34 0.23 7.11
CA PRO A 17 17.79 1.56 7.51
C PRO A 17 17.36 2.68 6.54
N TYR A 18 16.83 2.35 5.36
CA TYR A 18 16.43 3.35 4.36
C TYR A 18 15.13 4.06 4.69
N PHE A 19 14.30 3.49 5.58
CA PHE A 19 13.00 4.05 5.90
C PHE A 19 13.01 4.74 7.25
N PHE A 20 12.43 5.94 7.30
CA PHE A 20 12.13 6.59 8.54
C PHE A 20 10.98 5.88 9.24
N SER A 21 9.98 5.49 8.46
CA SER A 21 8.85 4.72 8.97
C SER A 21 8.26 3.88 7.85
N LEU A 22 7.96 2.63 8.18
CA LEU A 22 7.28 1.70 7.26
C LEU A 22 6.46 0.75 8.12
N THR A 23 5.13 0.93 8.10
CA THR A 23 4.24 0.17 8.95
C THR A 23 2.99 -0.24 8.18
N PHE A 24 2.65 -1.52 8.23
CA PHE A 24 1.38 -2.03 7.74
C PHE A 24 0.91 -3.17 8.63
N HIS A 25 -0.39 -3.40 8.64
CA HIS A 25 -1.03 -4.44 9.44
C HIS A 25 -1.91 -5.33 8.57
N TYR A 26 -1.83 -6.63 8.80
CA TYR A 26 -2.69 -7.59 8.13
C TYR A 26 -3.79 -8.05 9.08
N TYR A 27 -5.04 -7.96 8.62
CA TYR A 27 -6.22 -8.38 9.37
C TYR A 27 -6.75 -9.67 8.75
N PRO A 28 -6.51 -10.84 9.38
CA PRO A 28 -6.81 -12.14 8.78
C PRO A 28 -8.30 -12.35 8.48
N VAL A 29 -9.18 -11.93 9.39
CA VAL A 29 -10.62 -12.13 9.23
C VAL A 29 -11.14 -11.43 7.98
N LEU A 30 -10.65 -10.23 7.71
CA LEU A 30 -11.05 -9.43 6.56
C LEU A 30 -10.20 -9.68 5.33
N ASN A 31 -9.11 -10.44 5.47
CA ASN A 31 -8.09 -10.58 4.44
C ASN A 31 -7.70 -9.22 3.85
N THR A 32 -7.39 -8.30 4.74
CA THR A 32 -7.13 -6.90 4.39
C THR A 32 -5.84 -6.44 5.03
N VAL A 33 -5.04 -5.69 4.26
CA VAL A 33 -3.84 -5.02 4.75
C VAL A 33 -4.14 -3.54 4.85
N GLU A 34 -3.86 -2.95 6.00
CA GLU A 34 -3.91 -1.50 6.18
C GLU A 34 -2.48 -0.97 6.19
N LEU A 35 -2.16 -0.14 5.23
CA LEU A 35 -0.87 0.52 5.16
C LEU A 35 -0.97 1.85 5.88
N GLU A 36 -0.21 2.01 6.97
CA GLU A 36 -0.25 3.26 7.73
C GLU A 36 0.67 4.31 7.14
N VAL A 37 1.92 3.93 6.91
CA VAL A 37 2.92 4.92 6.53
C VAL A 37 4.07 4.25 5.77
N ILE A 38 4.56 4.96 4.73
CA ILE A 38 5.85 4.68 4.10
C ILE A 38 6.57 6.02 3.99
N VAL A 39 7.66 6.17 4.72
CA VAL A 39 8.49 7.37 4.65
C VAL A 39 9.94 6.97 4.50
N VAL A 40 10.53 7.33 3.38
CA VAL A 40 11.96 7.08 3.10
C VAL A 40 12.75 8.20 3.78
N LYS A 41 13.87 7.85 4.41
CA LYS A 41 14.78 8.85 4.99
C LYS A 41 15.25 9.80 3.88
N GLU A 42 15.39 11.07 4.22
CA GLU A 42 15.73 12.11 3.26
C GLU A 42 16.97 11.77 2.43
N GLU A 43 18.00 11.25 3.08
CA GLU A 43 19.26 10.89 2.43
C GLU A 43 19.14 9.76 1.42
N TYR A 44 18.05 8.98 1.45
CA TYR A 44 17.83 7.86 0.55
C TYR A 44 16.69 8.09 -0.44
N ARG A 45 16.13 9.29 -0.49
CA ARG A 45 15.04 9.61 -1.40
C ARG A 45 15.52 9.66 -2.85
N ARG A 46 14.55 9.50 -3.78
CA ARG A 46 14.80 9.51 -5.23
C ARG A 46 15.64 8.34 -5.73
N GLN A 47 15.73 7.28 -4.93
CA GLN A 47 16.46 6.07 -5.31
C GLN A 47 15.52 4.87 -5.50
N GLY A 48 14.20 5.10 -5.43
CA GLY A 48 13.21 4.08 -5.69
C GLY A 48 12.88 3.16 -4.52
N TYR A 49 13.35 3.46 -3.32
CA TYR A 49 13.08 2.59 -2.15
C TYR A 49 11.59 2.52 -1.83
N GLY A 50 10.89 3.65 -1.83
CA GLY A 50 9.46 3.69 -1.56
C GLY A 50 8.66 2.90 -2.58
N SER A 51 9.01 3.04 -3.86
CA SER A 51 8.34 2.32 -4.94
C SER A 51 8.57 0.82 -4.85
N ARG A 52 9.79 0.41 -4.54
CA ARG A 52 10.09 -1.01 -4.40
C ARG A 52 9.37 -1.63 -3.20
N ALA A 53 9.27 -0.90 -2.10
CA ALA A 53 8.54 -1.37 -0.93
C ALA A 53 7.04 -1.50 -1.25
N MET A 54 6.47 -0.50 -1.90
CA MET A 54 5.07 -0.53 -2.29
C MET A 54 4.81 -1.69 -3.26
N GLN A 55 5.70 -1.89 -4.22
CA GLN A 55 5.57 -3.00 -5.16
C GLN A 55 5.57 -4.35 -4.44
N ALA A 56 6.46 -4.55 -3.48
CA ALA A 56 6.53 -5.79 -2.72
C ALA A 56 5.24 -6.03 -1.92
N ILE A 57 4.71 -4.99 -1.30
CA ILE A 57 3.44 -5.08 -0.56
C ILE A 57 2.29 -5.44 -1.51
N CYS A 58 2.23 -4.77 -2.65
CA CYS A 58 1.19 -5.03 -3.66
C CYS A 58 1.27 -6.46 -4.20
N GLU A 59 2.48 -6.94 -4.48
CA GLU A 59 2.67 -8.30 -4.97
C GLU A 59 2.19 -9.34 -3.97
N LEU A 60 2.50 -9.14 -2.69
CA LEU A 60 2.03 -10.08 -1.67
C LEU A 60 0.52 -10.00 -1.49
N CYS A 61 -0.07 -8.80 -1.58
CA CYS A 61 -1.53 -8.67 -1.56
C CYS A 61 -2.17 -9.39 -2.74
N ASP A 62 -1.58 -9.29 -3.93
CA ASP A 62 -2.09 -10.00 -5.10
C ASP A 62 -1.98 -11.50 -4.95
N GLU A 63 -0.86 -11.98 -4.44
CA GLU A 63 -0.64 -13.41 -4.20
C GLU A 63 -1.65 -13.99 -3.22
N THR A 64 -1.99 -13.24 -2.19
CA THR A 64 -2.89 -13.68 -1.12
C THR A 64 -4.34 -13.23 -1.34
N GLU A 65 -4.60 -12.51 -2.42
CA GLU A 65 -5.89 -11.92 -2.75
C GLU A 65 -6.41 -10.98 -1.65
N ALA A 66 -5.49 -10.31 -0.97
CA ALA A 66 -5.83 -9.36 0.08
C ALA A 66 -6.17 -7.99 -0.48
N LEU A 67 -7.13 -7.33 0.15
CA LEU A 67 -7.42 -5.93 -0.10
C LEU A 67 -6.36 -5.08 0.59
N LEU A 68 -5.84 -4.08 -0.10
CA LEU A 68 -4.87 -3.15 0.46
C LEU A 68 -5.54 -1.79 0.61
N VAL A 69 -5.54 -1.26 1.82
CA VAL A 69 -6.20 0.00 2.17
C VAL A 69 -5.18 0.95 2.76
N LEU A 70 -5.28 2.23 2.42
CA LEU A 70 -4.46 3.24 3.07
C LEU A 70 -5.23 4.55 3.22
N TYR A 71 -4.95 5.25 4.31
CA TYR A 71 -5.50 6.57 4.58
C TYR A 71 -4.38 7.57 4.37
N PRO A 72 -4.52 8.51 3.40
CA PRO A 72 -3.44 9.42 3.10
C PRO A 72 -3.16 10.35 4.29
N SER A 73 -1.89 10.64 4.47
CA SER A 73 -1.44 11.57 5.50
C SER A 73 -0.47 12.54 4.85
N ASN A 74 -0.60 13.82 5.16
CA ASN A 74 0.34 14.83 4.72
C ASN A 74 1.21 15.35 5.87
N GLU A 75 1.37 14.53 6.91
CA GLU A 75 2.21 14.86 8.06
C GLU A 75 3.65 15.19 7.69
N PHE A 76 4.11 14.67 6.56
CA PHE A 76 5.49 14.85 6.11
C PHE A 76 5.61 15.85 4.97
N GLY A 77 4.57 16.66 4.75
CA GLY A 77 4.63 17.77 3.81
C GLY A 77 4.44 17.41 2.35
N THR A 78 4.19 16.16 2.02
CA THR A 78 3.95 15.78 0.62
C THR A 78 2.53 16.15 0.21
N PRO A 79 2.37 16.96 -0.86
CA PRO A 79 1.02 17.35 -1.30
C PRO A 79 0.17 16.14 -1.69
N LYS A 80 -1.14 16.23 -1.44
CA LYS A 80 -2.09 15.17 -1.80
C LYS A 80 -2.05 14.82 -3.28
N SER A 81 -1.86 15.80 -4.14
CA SER A 81 -1.79 15.55 -5.58
C SER A 81 -0.64 14.63 -5.96
N VAL A 82 0.51 14.79 -5.30
CA VAL A 82 1.68 13.94 -5.52
C VAL A 82 1.43 12.53 -4.99
N LEU A 83 0.86 12.44 -3.79
CA LEU A 83 0.51 11.16 -3.19
C LEU A 83 -0.51 10.41 -4.05
N ASN A 84 -1.53 11.10 -4.52
CA ASN A 84 -2.57 10.52 -5.36
C ASN A 84 -1.96 9.92 -6.63
N LYS A 85 -1.08 10.66 -7.28
CA LYS A 85 -0.42 10.18 -8.50
C LYS A 85 0.44 8.95 -8.20
N PHE A 86 1.17 8.97 -7.09
CA PHE A 86 2.01 7.85 -6.68
C PHE A 86 1.19 6.59 -6.46
N TYR A 87 0.11 6.68 -5.67
CA TYR A 87 -0.72 5.53 -5.36
C TYR A 87 -1.47 5.01 -6.58
N ARG A 88 -1.97 5.89 -7.44
CA ARG A 88 -2.63 5.47 -8.68
C ARG A 88 -1.69 4.66 -9.57
N GLY A 89 -0.42 4.98 -9.55
CA GLY A 89 0.58 4.22 -10.30
C GLY A 89 0.66 2.76 -9.90
N PHE A 90 0.23 2.42 -8.68
CA PHE A 90 0.20 1.05 -8.19
C PHE A 90 -1.18 0.41 -8.26
N GLY A 91 -2.15 1.09 -8.86
CA GLY A 91 -3.49 0.54 -9.05
C GLY A 91 -4.47 0.86 -7.93
N PHE A 92 -4.14 1.79 -7.06
CA PHE A 92 -5.06 2.24 -6.02
C PHE A 92 -6.19 3.07 -6.61
N ARG A 93 -7.38 2.94 -6.00
CA ARG A 93 -8.52 3.79 -6.29
C ARG A 93 -8.75 4.70 -5.10
N TYR A 94 -8.99 6.00 -5.37
CA TYR A 94 -9.26 6.96 -4.32
C TYR A 94 -10.76 7.08 -4.06
N HIS A 95 -11.15 6.98 -2.81
CA HIS A 95 -12.53 7.16 -2.35
C HIS A 95 -12.66 8.54 -1.73
N ARG A 96 -13.17 9.47 -2.51
CA ARG A 96 -13.17 10.88 -2.18
C ARG A 96 -13.93 11.22 -0.89
N LYS A 97 -15.13 10.64 -0.71
CA LYS A 97 -15.98 10.97 0.43
C LYS A 97 -15.36 10.56 1.77
N LYS A 98 -14.69 9.43 1.79
CA LYS A 98 -14.09 8.88 3.02
C LYS A 98 -12.60 9.15 3.12
N ASP A 99 -12.02 9.76 2.10
CA ASP A 99 -10.60 10.12 2.03
C ASP A 99 -9.68 8.93 2.33
N TYR A 100 -9.82 7.89 1.53
CA TYR A 100 -8.92 6.74 1.62
C TYR A 100 -8.70 6.13 0.24
N PHE A 101 -7.64 5.33 0.14
CA PHE A 101 -7.32 4.57 -1.07
C PHE A 101 -7.49 3.09 -0.81
N ASP A 102 -7.93 2.35 -1.82
CA ASP A 102 -7.87 0.90 -1.77
C ASP A 102 -7.33 0.34 -3.08
N ARG A 103 -6.81 -0.87 -2.99
CA ARG A 103 -6.28 -1.60 -4.12
C ARG A 103 -6.64 -3.07 -3.98
N TYR A 104 -7.20 -3.62 -5.04
CA TYR A 104 -7.58 -5.01 -5.09
C TYR A 104 -7.20 -5.58 -6.44
N ARG A 105 -6.54 -6.73 -6.46
CA ARG A 105 -6.03 -7.35 -7.68
C ARG A 105 -7.04 -7.40 -8.81
N ASN A 106 -8.28 -7.76 -8.48
CA ASN A 106 -9.34 -7.94 -9.47
C ASN A 106 -10.29 -6.74 -9.56
N PHE A 107 -9.87 -5.59 -9.04
CA PHE A 107 -10.73 -4.41 -8.98
C PHE A 107 -11.27 -4.00 -10.35
N LEU A 108 -10.39 -3.88 -11.33
CA LEU A 108 -10.79 -3.45 -12.68
C LEU A 108 -11.74 -4.46 -13.32
N LYS A 109 -11.48 -5.73 -13.10
CA LYS A 109 -12.33 -6.80 -13.63
C LYS A 109 -13.72 -6.76 -12.99
N ARG A 110 -13.78 -6.53 -11.68
CA ARG A 110 -15.06 -6.44 -10.96
C ARG A 110 -15.84 -5.21 -11.40
N ASN A 111 -15.18 -4.07 -11.53
CA ASN A 111 -15.80 -2.84 -12.01
C ASN A 111 -16.33 -2.98 -13.43
N HIS A 112 -15.56 -3.63 -14.27
CA HIS A 112 -15.98 -3.85 -15.66
C HIS A 112 -17.26 -4.68 -15.70
N LYS A 113 -17.34 -5.73 -14.89
CA LYS A 113 -18.56 -6.53 -14.75
C LYS A 113 -19.75 -5.73 -14.27
N ASN A 114 -19.52 -4.84 -13.31
CA ASN A 114 -20.57 -4.04 -12.71
C ASN A 114 -21.11 -2.97 -13.67
N ASN A 115 -20.33 -2.59 -14.66
CA ASN A 115 -20.71 -1.59 -15.66
C ASN A 115 -21.46 -2.20 -16.85
N ASP A 116 -21.49 -3.50 -16.92
CA ASP A 116 -22.25 -4.21 -17.94
C ASP A 116 -23.74 -4.31 -17.54
#